data_426af5c84abc804e1cee97d57e72cc98
#
_entry.id   426af5c84abc804e1cee97d57e72cc98
#
_cell.length_a   1.000
_cell.length_b   1.000
_cell.length_c   1.000
_cell.angle_alpha   90.00
_cell.angle_beta   90.00
_cell.angle_gamma   90.00
#
_symmetry.space_group_name_H-M   'P 1'
#
loop_
_entity.id
_entity.type
_entity.pdbx_description
1 polymer ?
#
loop_
_entity_poly.entity_id
_entity_poly.type
_entity_poly.pdbx_seq_one_letter_code
_entity_poly.pdbx_strand_id
1 'polypeptide(L)'
;MEAETYLSSGFGIRVAIESKVGGWTRFGNLAKVWMPGRLKGIQVSGDCGTPFFAATQVYDVRPIPRKWLALEQTADSVNRFVRPGMILVTCSGSVGRPILAHAPHENILISHDLLRVEAIDERDKGWLYAYLHSPQVRAMATGAQYGHIIKHLETSHLDALPIPTVDDDTASDFSRRASRILVLRNDAHRLAEEADSRFAAAIGSVKPSEKEQCFVARSSGMTSGRRRLEACYHTPQAAAIFRRFKRWERLGDVTERVWWMARFKRFYGEDGLPYLSADELFTVNPTENKRILVDPDDNHRDYFVKSGWIVMACSGQVYGLNGAAALMTEHHENVFFSHDLIRIIADRSKIRAGYLLVTLTHRTHGRPLLIRAAYGTSIPHLDPGDVADFPVVRLDEAEEIAIADLAEASAKARAEADVLEREIARDAAVIIDRFMARPSKTHL
;
A
#
# COMPACT_ATOMS: atom_id res chain seq x y z
N MET A 1 -7.32 7.80 -33.40
CA MET A 1 -6.79 9.02 -32.72
C MET A 1 -7.94 9.63 -31.97
N GLU A 2 -7.86 9.70 -30.67
CA GLU A 2 -8.89 10.32 -29.83
C GLU A 2 -8.53 11.80 -29.64
N ALA A 3 -9.48 12.71 -29.89
CA ALA A 3 -9.24 14.16 -29.76
C ALA A 3 -8.79 14.57 -28.36
N GLU A 4 -9.27 13.87 -27.33
CA GLU A 4 -8.89 14.06 -25.92
C GLU A 4 -7.38 13.97 -25.66
N THR A 5 -6.65 13.13 -26.43
CA THR A 5 -5.20 12.98 -26.32
C THR A 5 -4.46 14.28 -26.61
N TYR A 6 -4.97 15.08 -27.56
CA TYR A 6 -4.35 16.33 -27.99
C TYR A 6 -4.75 17.55 -27.16
N LEU A 7 -5.82 17.43 -26.37
CA LEU A 7 -6.29 18.47 -25.46
C LEU A 7 -5.72 18.32 -24.05
N SER A 8 -5.00 17.23 -23.77
CA SER A 8 -4.45 16.95 -22.46
C SER A 8 -3.20 17.79 -22.17
N SER A 9 -2.99 18.15 -20.91
CA SER A 9 -1.74 18.76 -20.46
C SER A 9 -0.52 17.89 -20.79
N GLY A 10 -0.70 16.57 -20.81
CA GLY A 10 0.34 15.59 -21.16
C GLY A 10 0.85 15.73 -22.59
N PHE A 11 -0.02 16.08 -23.54
CA PHE A 11 0.40 16.35 -24.91
C PHE A 11 1.27 17.62 -25.00
N GLY A 12 0.86 18.69 -24.30
CA GLY A 12 1.65 19.92 -24.22
C GLY A 12 3.06 19.70 -23.64
N ILE A 13 3.16 18.93 -22.56
CA ILE A 13 4.44 18.54 -21.94
C ILE A 13 5.31 17.78 -22.94
N ARG A 14 4.74 16.79 -23.64
CA ARG A 14 5.44 16.01 -24.66
C ARG A 14 6.01 16.89 -25.74
N VAL A 15 5.20 17.76 -26.33
CA VAL A 15 5.61 18.69 -27.38
C VAL A 15 6.70 19.65 -26.88
N ALA A 16 6.58 20.13 -25.64
CA ALA A 16 7.58 21.02 -25.04
C ALA A 16 8.94 20.35 -24.90
N ILE A 17 9.01 19.06 -24.58
CA ILE A 17 10.27 18.31 -24.50
C ILE A 17 10.80 18.02 -25.92
N GLU A 18 9.96 17.51 -26.83
CA GLU A 18 10.34 17.11 -28.18
C GLU A 18 10.77 18.30 -29.07
N SER A 19 10.30 19.51 -28.77
CA SER A 19 10.70 20.73 -29.45
C SER A 19 12.15 21.18 -29.20
N LYS A 20 12.83 20.61 -28.22
CA LYS A 20 14.21 21.03 -27.86
C LYS A 20 15.23 20.47 -28.84
N VAL A 21 16.35 21.22 -28.97
CA VAL A 21 17.48 20.80 -29.80
C VAL A 21 18.38 19.88 -29.00
N GLY A 22 18.10 18.57 -29.05
CA GLY A 22 18.89 17.57 -28.30
C GLY A 22 18.64 17.59 -26.79
N GLY A 23 19.42 16.80 -26.08
CA GLY A 23 19.32 16.67 -24.61
C GLY A 23 18.12 15.84 -24.13
N TRP A 24 17.47 15.11 -25.01
CA TRP A 24 16.43 14.13 -24.71
C TRP A 24 16.50 12.93 -25.66
N THR A 25 15.91 11.84 -25.24
CA THR A 25 15.77 10.62 -26.06
C THR A 25 14.39 9.98 -25.82
N ARG A 26 14.08 8.89 -26.51
CA ARG A 26 12.89 8.10 -26.21
C ARG A 26 13.17 7.19 -25.01
N PHE A 27 12.19 6.99 -24.17
CA PHE A 27 12.27 6.11 -23.00
C PHE A 27 12.72 4.68 -23.38
N GLY A 28 12.19 4.13 -24.48
CA GLY A 28 12.56 2.82 -24.99
C GLY A 28 14.03 2.69 -25.44
N ASN A 29 14.77 3.79 -25.59
CA ASN A 29 16.22 3.75 -25.86
C ASN A 29 17.05 3.51 -24.57
N LEU A 30 16.47 3.77 -23.39
CA LEU A 30 17.12 3.60 -22.10
C LEU A 30 16.56 2.40 -21.31
N ALA A 31 15.38 1.90 -21.68
CA ALA A 31 14.72 0.83 -20.96
C ALA A 31 14.03 -0.15 -21.91
N LYS A 32 14.06 -1.42 -21.53
CA LYS A 32 13.21 -2.46 -22.12
C LYS A 32 11.87 -2.46 -21.41
N VAL A 33 10.78 -2.30 -22.16
CA VAL A 33 9.41 -2.32 -21.64
C VAL A 33 8.67 -3.53 -22.22
N TRP A 34 8.05 -4.33 -21.35
CA TRP A 34 7.22 -5.45 -21.80
C TRP A 34 6.04 -5.71 -20.86
N MET A 35 5.13 -6.53 -21.32
CA MET A 35 3.96 -6.98 -20.58
C MET A 35 3.74 -8.46 -20.86
N PRO A 36 3.51 -9.31 -19.84
CA PRO A 36 3.12 -10.72 -20.05
C PRO A 36 1.80 -10.78 -20.81
N GLY A 37 1.60 -11.85 -21.56
CA GLY A 37 0.34 -12.12 -22.24
C GLY A 37 -0.85 -12.13 -21.27
N ARG A 38 -2.08 -11.97 -21.79
CA ARG A 38 -3.28 -11.96 -20.95
C ARG A 38 -3.34 -13.23 -20.10
N LEU A 39 -3.66 -13.09 -18.80
CA LEU A 39 -3.68 -14.19 -17.87
C LEU A 39 -4.71 -15.24 -18.30
N LYS A 40 -4.22 -16.45 -18.55
CA LYS A 40 -4.99 -17.67 -18.63
C LYS A 40 -4.38 -18.63 -17.63
N GLY A 41 -5.14 -19.08 -16.65
CA GLY A 41 -4.65 -19.96 -15.60
C GLY A 41 -5.81 -20.56 -14.81
N ILE A 42 -5.55 -21.69 -14.19
CA ILE A 42 -6.54 -22.39 -13.35
C ILE A 42 -6.29 -22.01 -11.90
N GLN A 43 -7.33 -21.52 -11.25
CA GLN A 43 -7.29 -21.24 -9.82
C GLN A 43 -7.37 -22.56 -9.04
N VAL A 44 -6.48 -22.73 -8.08
CA VAL A 44 -6.37 -23.90 -7.20
C VAL A 44 -6.34 -23.44 -5.73
N SER A 45 -6.33 -24.41 -4.81
CA SER A 45 -6.17 -24.11 -3.38
C SER A 45 -4.74 -23.67 -3.05
N GLY A 46 -4.57 -23.00 -1.91
CA GLY A 46 -3.29 -22.39 -1.51
C GLY A 46 -2.16 -23.38 -1.24
N ASP A 47 -2.50 -24.61 -0.90
CA ASP A 47 -1.58 -25.71 -0.65
C ASP A 47 -1.00 -26.35 -1.93
N CYS A 48 -1.68 -26.15 -3.07
CA CYS A 48 -1.30 -26.78 -4.36
C CYS A 48 -0.91 -25.72 -5.43
N GLY A 49 -0.96 -24.43 -5.12
CA GLY A 49 -0.78 -23.39 -6.11
C GLY A 49 0.32 -22.40 -5.83
N THR A 50 0.73 -21.71 -6.90
CA THR A 50 1.62 -20.54 -6.79
C THR A 50 0.78 -19.29 -6.49
N PRO A 51 1.14 -18.48 -5.50
CA PRO A 51 0.39 -17.28 -5.16
C PRO A 51 0.39 -16.27 -6.31
N PHE A 52 -0.71 -15.53 -6.43
CA PHE A 52 -0.92 -14.54 -7.48
C PHE A 52 -1.34 -13.19 -6.88
N PHE A 53 -0.73 -12.11 -7.38
CA PHE A 53 -1.15 -10.73 -7.08
C PHE A 53 -1.79 -10.07 -8.29
N ALA A 54 -2.97 -9.50 -8.07
CA ALA A 54 -3.56 -8.52 -8.97
C ALA A 54 -2.74 -7.20 -8.92
N ALA A 55 -2.87 -6.36 -9.93
CA ALA A 55 -2.12 -5.11 -10.02
C ALA A 55 -2.28 -4.22 -8.78
N THR A 56 -3.47 -4.13 -8.19
CA THR A 56 -3.72 -3.36 -6.99
C THR A 56 -3.00 -3.92 -5.76
N GLN A 57 -2.88 -5.24 -5.64
CA GLN A 57 -2.23 -5.88 -4.50
C GLN A 57 -0.72 -5.68 -4.45
N VAL A 58 -0.10 -5.39 -5.59
CA VAL A 58 1.35 -5.07 -5.66
C VAL A 58 1.68 -3.80 -4.88
N TYR A 59 0.70 -2.90 -4.73
CA TYR A 59 0.85 -1.66 -3.97
C TYR A 59 0.45 -1.78 -2.50
N ASP A 60 -0.12 -2.90 -2.07
CA ASP A 60 -0.46 -3.09 -0.65
C ASP A 60 0.83 -3.10 0.19
N VAL A 61 0.84 -2.39 1.31
CA VAL A 61 1.98 -2.37 2.25
C VAL A 61 2.31 -3.78 2.77
N ARG A 62 1.28 -4.59 2.99
CA ARG A 62 1.39 -5.99 3.41
C ARG A 62 0.49 -6.85 2.53
N PRO A 63 0.92 -7.13 1.29
CA PRO A 63 0.10 -7.86 0.34
C PRO A 63 -0.16 -9.29 0.81
N ILE A 64 -1.41 -9.71 0.71
CA ILE A 64 -1.84 -11.07 1.05
C ILE A 64 -2.38 -11.71 -0.22
N PRO A 65 -1.84 -12.86 -0.65
CA PRO A 65 -2.39 -13.57 -1.79
C PRO A 65 -3.86 -13.93 -1.57
N ARG A 66 -4.69 -13.64 -2.57
CA ARG A 66 -6.13 -13.98 -2.57
C ARG A 66 -6.45 -15.09 -3.55
N LYS A 67 -5.51 -15.40 -4.44
CA LYS A 67 -5.61 -16.43 -5.47
C LYS A 67 -4.31 -17.20 -5.56
N TRP A 68 -4.44 -18.48 -5.89
CA TRP A 68 -3.33 -19.36 -6.22
C TRP A 68 -3.62 -20.00 -7.56
N LEU A 69 -2.62 -20.10 -8.41
CA LEU A 69 -2.74 -20.62 -9.76
C LEU A 69 -1.89 -21.88 -9.92
N ALA A 70 -2.40 -22.83 -10.69
CA ALA A 70 -1.61 -23.98 -11.11
C ALA A 70 -0.51 -23.51 -12.06
N LEU A 71 0.76 -23.55 -11.63
CA LEU A 71 1.89 -22.94 -12.33
C LEU A 71 2.05 -23.48 -13.75
N GLU A 72 2.02 -24.81 -13.92
CA GLU A 72 2.18 -25.50 -15.20
C GLU A 72 1.07 -25.15 -16.22
N GLN A 73 -0.11 -24.78 -15.73
CA GLN A 73 -1.27 -24.44 -16.56
C GLN A 73 -1.47 -22.92 -16.67
N THR A 74 -0.55 -22.14 -16.13
CA THR A 74 -0.58 -20.68 -16.21
C THR A 74 0.18 -20.22 -17.44
N ALA A 75 -0.53 -19.61 -18.39
CA ALA A 75 0.09 -19.09 -19.60
C ALA A 75 1.14 -18.03 -19.27
N ASP A 76 2.29 -18.12 -19.94
CA ASP A 76 3.39 -17.15 -19.82
C ASP A 76 3.86 -16.96 -18.36
N SER A 77 3.91 -18.06 -17.60
CA SER A 77 4.21 -18.02 -16.16
C SER A 77 5.59 -17.42 -15.86
N VAL A 78 6.60 -17.71 -16.68
CA VAL A 78 7.98 -17.23 -16.49
C VAL A 78 8.06 -15.70 -16.48
N ASN A 79 7.35 -15.02 -17.40
CA ASN A 79 7.34 -13.57 -17.51
C ASN A 79 6.44 -12.88 -16.45
N ARG A 80 5.77 -13.67 -15.59
CA ARG A 80 4.93 -13.14 -14.50
C ARG A 80 5.69 -12.96 -13.21
N PHE A 81 6.78 -13.68 -13.03
CA PHE A 81 7.68 -13.45 -11.91
C PHE A 81 8.47 -12.16 -12.10
N VAL A 82 8.72 -11.47 -11.02
CA VAL A 82 9.50 -10.23 -10.99
C VAL A 82 10.70 -10.38 -10.06
N ARG A 83 11.74 -9.60 -10.33
CA ARG A 83 12.94 -9.55 -9.50
C ARG A 83 12.94 -8.27 -8.68
N PRO A 84 13.48 -8.26 -7.45
CA PRO A 84 13.67 -7.04 -6.68
C PRO A 84 14.40 -5.97 -7.50
N GLY A 85 13.92 -4.74 -7.42
CA GLY A 85 14.45 -3.62 -8.17
C GLY A 85 13.95 -3.50 -9.62
N MET A 86 13.14 -4.44 -10.13
CA MET A 86 12.41 -4.25 -11.39
C MET A 86 11.34 -3.17 -11.20
N ILE A 87 11.22 -2.25 -12.14
CA ILE A 87 10.17 -1.23 -12.11
C ILE A 87 8.89 -1.84 -12.69
N LEU A 88 7.78 -1.68 -11.97
CA LEU A 88 6.44 -2.06 -12.43
C LEU A 88 5.62 -0.79 -12.59
N VAL A 89 4.81 -0.71 -13.66
CA VAL A 89 3.97 0.46 -13.93
C VAL A 89 2.54 0.00 -14.23
N THR A 90 1.54 0.59 -13.56
CA THR A 90 0.14 0.24 -13.82
C THR A 90 -0.27 0.60 -15.24
N CYS A 91 -0.89 -0.34 -15.94
CA CYS A 91 -1.39 -0.12 -17.31
C CYS A 91 -2.92 -0.13 -17.42
N SER A 92 -3.64 -0.41 -16.33
CA SER A 92 -5.11 -0.38 -16.29
C SER A 92 -5.62 0.30 -15.03
N GLY A 93 -6.78 0.96 -15.10
CA GLY A 93 -7.36 1.69 -13.96
C GLY A 93 -6.59 2.96 -13.64
N SER A 94 -5.89 3.03 -12.53
CA SER A 94 -4.98 4.14 -12.18
C SER A 94 -3.68 4.01 -12.95
N VAL A 95 -3.69 4.41 -14.22
CA VAL A 95 -2.60 4.26 -15.19
C VAL A 95 -1.37 5.08 -14.81
N GLY A 96 -0.17 4.53 -15.06
CA GLY A 96 1.11 5.25 -14.97
C GLY A 96 1.68 5.35 -13.56
N ARG A 97 1.21 4.57 -12.58
CA ARG A 97 1.80 4.52 -11.24
C ARG A 97 2.99 3.54 -11.22
N PRO A 98 4.21 3.99 -10.94
CA PRO A 98 5.36 3.11 -10.85
C PRO A 98 5.54 2.56 -9.42
N ILE A 99 6.25 1.43 -9.31
CA ILE A 99 6.75 0.86 -8.05
C ILE A 99 8.02 0.03 -8.35
N LEU A 100 8.98 0.03 -7.43
CA LEU A 100 10.06 -0.96 -7.44
C LEU A 100 9.55 -2.27 -6.84
N ALA A 101 9.65 -3.35 -7.59
CA ALA A 101 9.44 -4.68 -7.04
C ALA A 101 10.42 -4.91 -5.88
N HIS A 102 9.94 -5.47 -4.77
CA HIS A 102 10.71 -5.70 -3.57
C HIS A 102 10.28 -7.02 -2.92
N ALA A 103 10.87 -7.41 -1.80
CA ALA A 103 10.75 -8.74 -1.22
C ALA A 103 9.34 -9.38 -1.22
N PRO A 104 8.23 -8.70 -0.90
CA PRO A 104 6.88 -9.29 -0.96
C PRO A 104 6.44 -9.76 -2.34
N HIS A 105 7.11 -9.32 -3.40
CA HIS A 105 6.76 -9.65 -4.79
C HIS A 105 7.54 -10.85 -5.34
N GLU A 106 8.53 -11.35 -4.59
CA GLU A 106 9.33 -12.50 -5.02
C GLU A 106 8.52 -13.80 -4.98
N ASN A 107 8.79 -14.68 -5.93
CA ASN A 107 8.15 -15.99 -6.04
C ASN A 107 6.62 -15.94 -6.16
N ILE A 108 6.08 -14.82 -6.62
CA ILE A 108 4.66 -14.58 -6.79
C ILE A 108 4.37 -14.26 -8.26
N LEU A 109 3.30 -14.84 -8.78
CA LEU A 109 2.81 -14.52 -10.12
C LEU A 109 2.14 -13.15 -10.11
N ILE A 110 2.65 -12.21 -10.89
CA ILE A 110 2.13 -10.84 -10.97
C ILE A 110 1.24 -10.69 -12.22
N SER A 111 0.11 -9.99 -12.05
CA SER A 111 -0.85 -9.69 -13.12
C SER A 111 -0.19 -9.09 -14.37
N HIS A 112 -0.81 -9.33 -15.52
CA HIS A 112 -0.46 -8.67 -16.77
C HIS A 112 -0.85 -7.19 -16.81
N ASP A 113 -1.67 -6.71 -15.89
CA ASP A 113 -2.09 -5.29 -15.78
C ASP A 113 -0.99 -4.37 -15.22
N LEU A 114 0.25 -4.82 -15.28
CA LEU A 114 1.46 -4.06 -14.94
C LEU A 114 2.48 -4.21 -16.07
N LEU A 115 2.97 -3.12 -16.59
CA LEU A 115 4.15 -3.08 -17.44
C LEU A 115 5.40 -3.37 -16.60
N ARG A 116 6.36 -4.09 -17.18
CA ARG A 116 7.69 -4.31 -16.62
C ARG A 116 8.66 -3.40 -17.33
N VAL A 117 9.53 -2.77 -16.58
CA VAL A 117 10.56 -1.88 -17.10
C VAL A 117 11.90 -2.27 -16.50
N GLU A 118 12.86 -2.58 -17.37
CA GLU A 118 14.26 -2.83 -17.01
C GLU A 118 15.13 -1.80 -17.72
N ALA A 119 16.01 -1.16 -16.97
CA ALA A 119 17.02 -0.28 -17.54
C ALA A 119 17.98 -1.09 -18.42
N ILE A 120 18.37 -0.55 -19.59
CA ILE A 120 19.39 -1.13 -20.46
C ILE A 120 20.76 -0.97 -19.80
N ASP A 121 21.03 0.18 -19.21
CA ASP A 121 22.18 0.44 -18.33
C ASP A 121 21.67 0.64 -16.89
N GLU A 122 22.19 -0.12 -15.96
CA GLU A 122 21.79 -0.02 -14.52
C GLU A 122 22.05 1.38 -13.93
N ARG A 123 22.95 2.17 -14.52
CA ARG A 123 23.17 3.56 -14.12
C ARG A 123 21.95 4.44 -14.31
N ASP A 124 21.13 4.16 -15.32
CA ASP A 124 19.95 4.94 -15.66
C ASP A 124 18.73 4.55 -14.83
N LYS A 125 18.75 3.41 -14.15
CA LYS A 125 17.61 2.84 -13.43
C LYS A 125 16.96 3.82 -12.45
N GLY A 126 17.78 4.53 -11.66
CA GLY A 126 17.28 5.50 -10.69
C GLY A 126 16.61 6.70 -11.36
N TRP A 127 17.20 7.20 -12.45
CA TRP A 127 16.61 8.27 -13.23
C TRP A 127 15.31 7.84 -13.92
N LEU A 128 15.27 6.66 -14.52
CA LEU A 128 14.04 6.08 -15.10
C LEU A 128 12.93 5.96 -14.06
N TYR A 129 13.26 5.48 -12.85
CA TYR A 129 12.30 5.36 -11.77
C TYR A 129 11.77 6.72 -11.30
N ALA A 130 12.65 7.68 -11.06
CA ALA A 130 12.29 9.02 -10.66
C ALA A 130 11.47 9.75 -11.73
N TYR A 131 11.88 9.62 -13.00
CA TYR A 131 11.16 10.14 -14.15
C TYR A 131 9.71 9.62 -14.20
N LEU A 132 9.50 8.31 -14.08
CA LEU A 132 8.16 7.70 -14.06
C LEU A 132 7.29 8.17 -12.88
N HIS A 133 7.89 8.57 -11.77
CA HIS A 133 7.19 9.14 -10.62
C HIS A 133 6.79 10.62 -10.80
N SER A 134 7.38 11.31 -11.76
CA SER A 134 7.11 12.74 -11.95
C SER A 134 5.66 13.01 -12.39
N PRO A 135 5.05 14.11 -11.94
CA PRO A 135 3.70 14.49 -12.36
C PRO A 135 3.59 14.72 -13.86
N GLN A 136 4.66 15.20 -14.51
CA GLN A 136 4.71 15.40 -15.95
C GLN A 136 4.54 14.08 -16.71
N VAL A 137 5.23 13.03 -16.30
CA VAL A 137 5.12 11.71 -16.90
C VAL A 137 3.76 11.09 -16.66
N ARG A 138 3.22 11.26 -15.45
CA ARG A 138 1.86 10.80 -15.17
C ARG A 138 0.84 11.49 -16.07
N ALA A 139 0.98 12.81 -16.32
CA ALA A 139 0.11 13.53 -17.23
C ALA A 139 0.26 13.01 -18.68
N MET A 140 1.49 12.76 -19.16
CA MET A 140 1.74 12.19 -20.48
C MET A 140 1.17 10.77 -20.62
N ALA A 141 1.36 9.90 -19.62
CA ALA A 141 0.82 8.54 -19.61
C ALA A 141 -0.71 8.52 -19.58
N THR A 142 -1.33 9.42 -18.80
CA THR A 142 -2.79 9.58 -18.75
C THR A 142 -3.34 10.12 -20.07
N GLY A 143 -2.65 11.05 -20.72
CA GLY A 143 -3.02 11.57 -22.03
C GLY A 143 -2.85 10.56 -23.17
N ALA A 144 -1.96 9.58 -23.03
CA ALA A 144 -1.71 8.53 -24.00
C ALA A 144 -2.64 7.31 -23.88
N GLN A 145 -3.37 7.18 -22.76
CA GLN A 145 -4.28 6.05 -22.51
C GLN A 145 -5.45 6.03 -23.50
N TYR A 146 -5.95 4.84 -23.80
CA TYR A 146 -7.10 4.64 -24.67
C TYR A 146 -8.18 3.77 -23.99
N GLY A 147 -9.37 3.71 -24.59
CA GLY A 147 -10.52 2.94 -24.13
C GLY A 147 -11.57 3.78 -23.39
N HIS A 148 -12.84 3.37 -23.51
CA HIS A 148 -13.98 4.15 -22.98
C HIS A 148 -14.25 3.90 -21.49
N ILE A 149 -14.36 2.62 -21.09
CA ILE A 149 -14.75 2.23 -19.73
C ILE A 149 -13.51 1.96 -18.88
N ILE A 150 -12.56 1.17 -19.39
CA ILE A 150 -11.29 0.88 -18.73
C ILE A 150 -10.18 1.46 -19.59
N LYS A 151 -9.47 2.44 -19.06
CA LYS A 151 -8.33 3.05 -19.71
C LYS A 151 -7.13 2.10 -19.68
N HIS A 152 -6.41 2.02 -20.80
CA HIS A 152 -5.24 1.16 -20.96
C HIS A 152 -4.02 1.92 -21.44
N LEU A 153 -2.85 1.51 -20.96
CA LEU A 153 -1.53 1.95 -21.41
C LEU A 153 -0.78 0.75 -21.99
N GLU A 154 -0.25 0.88 -23.20
CA GLU A 154 0.55 -0.15 -23.85
C GLU A 154 2.05 0.12 -23.70
N THR A 155 2.86 -0.91 -23.96
CA THR A 155 4.32 -0.81 -23.95
C THR A 155 4.82 0.29 -24.89
N SER A 156 4.25 0.38 -26.10
CA SER A 156 4.57 1.39 -27.10
C SER A 156 4.35 2.83 -26.62
N HIS A 157 3.36 3.05 -25.76
CA HIS A 157 3.12 4.38 -25.19
C HIS A 157 4.24 4.80 -24.24
N LEU A 158 4.74 3.84 -23.42
CA LEU A 158 5.86 4.11 -22.52
C LEU A 158 7.17 4.27 -23.29
N ASP A 159 7.43 3.38 -24.26
CA ASP A 159 8.62 3.44 -25.13
C ASP A 159 8.76 4.78 -25.85
N ALA A 160 7.63 5.37 -26.25
CA ALA A 160 7.58 6.62 -27.01
C ALA A 160 7.67 7.88 -26.12
N LEU A 161 7.71 7.78 -24.78
CA LEU A 161 7.83 8.95 -23.92
C LEU A 161 9.18 9.65 -24.12
N PRO A 162 9.20 10.99 -24.29
CA PRO A 162 10.45 11.73 -24.40
C PRO A 162 11.04 11.94 -23.02
N ILE A 163 12.24 11.43 -22.75
CA ILE A 163 12.95 11.57 -21.48
C ILE A 163 14.16 12.49 -21.64
N PRO A 164 14.31 13.56 -20.84
CA PRO A 164 15.53 14.35 -20.80
C PRO A 164 16.72 13.49 -20.40
N THR A 165 17.86 13.68 -21.07
CA THR A 165 19.13 13.09 -20.65
C THR A 165 19.71 13.88 -19.51
N VAL A 166 20.27 13.19 -18.53
CA VAL A 166 20.96 13.75 -17.38
C VAL A 166 22.44 13.40 -17.43
N ASP A 167 23.26 14.13 -16.70
CA ASP A 167 24.68 13.81 -16.53
C ASP A 167 24.89 12.60 -15.60
N ASP A 168 26.09 12.05 -15.61
CA ASP A 168 26.45 10.85 -14.84
C ASP A 168 26.31 11.08 -13.33
N ASP A 169 26.58 12.28 -12.83
CA ASP A 169 26.45 12.60 -11.40
C ASP A 169 24.97 12.59 -10.97
N THR A 170 24.12 13.20 -11.77
CA THR A 170 22.66 13.20 -11.55
C THR A 170 22.08 11.78 -11.64
N ALA A 171 22.46 11.00 -12.67
CA ALA A 171 22.03 9.60 -12.80
C ALA A 171 22.46 8.76 -11.59
N SER A 172 23.72 8.92 -11.15
CA SER A 172 24.27 8.22 -9.97
C SER A 172 23.55 8.59 -8.69
N ASP A 173 23.18 9.86 -8.49
CA ASP A 173 22.40 10.29 -7.31
C ASP A 173 21.02 9.63 -7.27
N PHE A 174 20.28 9.66 -8.38
CA PHE A 174 18.99 8.99 -8.45
C PHE A 174 19.12 7.48 -8.22
N SER A 175 20.15 6.83 -8.78
CA SER A 175 20.38 5.39 -8.60
C SER A 175 20.71 5.02 -7.16
N ARG A 176 21.49 5.85 -6.45
CA ARG A 176 21.76 5.68 -5.03
C ARG A 176 20.49 5.80 -4.20
N ARG A 177 19.64 6.82 -4.47
CA ARG A 177 18.38 7.03 -3.75
C ARG A 177 17.35 5.93 -4.06
N ALA A 178 17.21 5.49 -5.31
CA ALA A 178 16.35 4.37 -5.67
C ALA A 178 16.80 3.06 -4.99
N SER A 179 18.12 2.80 -4.90
CA SER A 179 18.69 1.67 -4.16
C SER A 179 18.38 1.77 -2.67
N ARG A 180 18.48 2.97 -2.08
CA ARG A 180 18.11 3.19 -0.66
C ARG A 180 16.63 2.91 -0.42
N ILE A 181 15.73 3.36 -1.30
CA ILE A 181 14.30 3.06 -1.23
C ILE A 181 14.07 1.54 -1.23
N LEU A 182 14.72 0.81 -2.14
CA LEU A 182 14.60 -0.64 -2.22
C LEU A 182 15.07 -1.33 -0.93
N VAL A 183 16.20 -0.91 -0.37
CA VAL A 183 16.71 -1.42 0.92
C VAL A 183 15.70 -1.17 2.03
N LEU A 184 15.17 0.04 2.16
CA LEU A 184 14.18 0.40 3.18
C LEU A 184 12.88 -0.41 3.04
N ARG A 185 12.39 -0.64 1.81
CA ARG A 185 11.21 -1.48 1.56
C ARG A 185 11.43 -2.93 1.97
N ASN A 186 12.60 -3.48 1.64
CA ASN A 186 12.97 -4.85 2.02
C ASN A 186 13.15 -4.98 3.53
N ASP A 187 13.80 -4.02 4.18
CA ASP A 187 13.96 -4.00 5.64
C ASP A 187 12.63 -3.88 6.36
N ALA A 188 11.75 -2.98 5.89
CA ALA A 188 10.41 -2.84 6.47
C ALA A 188 9.63 -4.16 6.40
N HIS A 189 9.70 -4.86 5.28
CA HIS A 189 9.07 -6.18 5.14
C HIS A 189 9.69 -7.21 6.07
N ARG A 190 11.02 -7.37 6.06
CA ARG A 190 11.75 -8.33 6.89
C ARG A 190 11.46 -8.14 8.37
N LEU A 191 11.52 -6.89 8.85
CA LEU A 191 11.24 -6.55 10.24
C LEU A 191 9.79 -6.87 10.64
N ALA A 192 8.82 -6.61 9.77
CA ALA A 192 7.43 -6.96 10.03
C ALA A 192 7.20 -8.48 10.08
N GLU A 193 7.82 -9.26 9.17
CA GLU A 193 7.72 -10.71 9.18
C GLU A 193 8.44 -11.33 10.39
N GLU A 194 9.54 -10.74 10.83
CA GLU A 194 10.24 -11.17 12.05
C GLU A 194 9.40 -10.89 13.29
N ALA A 195 8.76 -9.73 13.40
CA ALA A 195 7.83 -9.40 14.49
C ALA A 195 6.67 -10.39 14.55
N ASP A 196 6.04 -10.69 13.40
CA ASP A 196 4.95 -11.66 13.31
C ASP A 196 5.43 -13.07 13.69
N SER A 197 6.61 -13.48 13.24
CA SER A 197 7.17 -14.80 13.52
C SER A 197 7.46 -14.99 15.02
N ARG A 198 8.04 -13.97 15.68
CA ARG A 198 8.26 -13.99 17.12
C ARG A 198 6.95 -14.07 17.89
N PHE A 199 5.97 -13.24 17.51
CA PHE A 199 4.65 -13.25 18.12
C PHE A 199 3.97 -14.62 17.98
N ALA A 200 4.00 -15.22 16.80
CA ALA A 200 3.44 -16.56 16.58
C ALA A 200 4.16 -17.65 17.38
N ALA A 201 5.49 -17.57 17.47
CA ALA A 201 6.29 -18.53 18.25
C ALA A 201 5.94 -18.47 19.76
N ALA A 202 5.77 -17.25 20.30
CA ALA A 202 5.42 -17.05 21.72
C ALA A 202 4.02 -17.58 22.08
N ILE A 203 3.04 -17.49 21.17
CA ILE A 203 1.66 -17.95 21.41
C ILE A 203 1.48 -19.43 21.02
N GLY A 204 2.22 -19.89 20.04
CA GLY A 204 2.08 -21.21 19.42
C GLY A 204 1.10 -21.23 18.26
N SER A 205 1.25 -22.21 17.38
CA SER A 205 0.45 -22.34 16.18
C SER A 205 -1.03 -22.61 16.48
N VAL A 206 -1.90 -21.95 15.73
CA VAL A 206 -3.32 -22.27 15.66
C VAL A 206 -3.55 -22.93 14.30
N LYS A 207 -4.00 -24.20 14.32
CA LYS A 207 -4.41 -24.85 13.06
C LYS A 207 -5.58 -24.05 12.48
N PRO A 208 -5.56 -23.71 11.19
CA PRO A 208 -6.76 -23.18 10.54
C PRO A 208 -7.90 -24.18 10.79
N SER A 209 -9.01 -23.71 11.33
CA SER A 209 -10.23 -24.52 11.35
C SER A 209 -10.60 -24.78 9.89
N GLU A 210 -10.82 -26.04 9.53
CA GLU A 210 -11.55 -26.35 8.30
C GLU A 210 -12.82 -25.50 8.31
N LYS A 211 -13.22 -24.99 7.16
CA LYS A 211 -14.46 -24.20 7.07
C LYS A 211 -15.62 -25.11 7.46
N GLU A 212 -15.87 -25.19 8.76
CA GLU A 212 -17.03 -25.89 9.28
C GLU A 212 -18.28 -25.17 8.75
N GLN A 213 -19.08 -25.89 7.98
CA GLN A 213 -20.33 -25.35 7.46
C GLN A 213 -21.36 -25.14 8.57
N CYS A 214 -21.22 -25.87 9.68
CA CYS A 214 -22.10 -25.80 10.85
C CYS A 214 -21.27 -25.90 12.12
N PHE A 215 -21.61 -25.11 13.14
CA PHE A 215 -21.01 -25.19 14.48
C PHE A 215 -22.04 -24.80 15.54
N VAL A 216 -21.77 -25.20 16.78
CA VAL A 216 -22.61 -24.86 17.94
C VAL A 216 -21.96 -23.74 18.73
N ALA A 217 -22.71 -22.68 19.01
CA ALA A 217 -22.32 -21.59 19.89
C ALA A 217 -23.16 -21.63 21.18
N ARG A 218 -22.52 -21.25 22.32
CA ARG A 218 -23.24 -21.16 23.60
C ARG A 218 -24.14 -19.92 23.62
N SER A 219 -25.38 -20.05 24.05
CA SER A 219 -26.33 -18.94 24.17
C SER A 219 -25.81 -17.81 25.10
N SER A 220 -25.07 -18.17 26.15
CA SER A 220 -24.44 -17.19 27.06
C SER A 220 -23.46 -16.25 26.33
N GLY A 221 -22.77 -16.73 25.27
CA GLY A 221 -21.91 -15.89 24.44
C GLY A 221 -22.68 -14.89 23.58
N MET A 222 -23.93 -15.21 23.22
CA MET A 222 -24.81 -14.35 22.43
C MET A 222 -25.51 -13.28 23.28
N THR A 223 -25.71 -13.54 24.56
CA THR A 223 -26.44 -12.66 25.48
C THR A 223 -25.53 -11.79 26.38
N SER A 224 -24.22 -12.07 26.40
CA SER A 224 -23.23 -11.34 27.16
C SER A 224 -22.49 -10.31 26.29
N GLY A 225 -21.80 -9.35 26.93
CA GLY A 225 -21.02 -8.31 26.28
C GLY A 225 -21.84 -7.49 25.28
N ARG A 226 -21.39 -7.37 24.06
CA ARG A 226 -22.06 -6.59 23.00
C ARG A 226 -23.25 -7.30 22.34
N ARG A 227 -23.66 -8.46 22.82
CA ARG A 227 -24.84 -9.23 22.38
C ARG A 227 -24.84 -9.51 20.88
N ARG A 228 -23.71 -9.97 20.38
CA ARG A 228 -23.51 -10.27 18.94
C ARG A 228 -24.21 -11.59 18.60
N LEU A 229 -25.07 -11.57 17.56
CA LEU A 229 -25.82 -12.73 17.09
C LEU A 229 -25.28 -13.31 15.77
N GLU A 230 -24.36 -12.59 15.11
CA GLU A 230 -23.81 -13.00 13.82
C GLU A 230 -22.93 -14.25 13.95
N ALA A 231 -23.16 -15.24 13.11
CA ALA A 231 -22.40 -16.50 13.12
C ALA A 231 -20.87 -16.26 12.99
N CYS A 232 -20.44 -15.31 12.17
CA CYS A 232 -19.01 -14.97 12.01
C CYS A 232 -18.32 -14.54 13.29
N TYR A 233 -19.07 -13.98 14.25
CA TYR A 233 -18.52 -13.58 15.57
C TYR A 233 -18.19 -14.79 16.45
N HIS A 234 -18.92 -15.90 16.31
CA HIS A 234 -18.86 -17.09 17.17
C HIS A 234 -18.09 -18.25 16.56
N THR A 235 -17.27 -18.01 15.54
CA THR A 235 -16.54 -19.08 14.83
C THR A 235 -15.66 -19.91 15.76
N PRO A 236 -15.56 -21.24 15.54
CA PRO A 236 -14.67 -22.12 16.30
C PRO A 236 -13.20 -21.66 16.27
N GLN A 237 -12.78 -21.04 15.17
CA GLN A 237 -11.44 -20.47 15.03
C GLN A 237 -11.14 -19.42 16.11
N ALA A 238 -12.08 -18.52 16.41
CA ALA A 238 -11.91 -17.52 17.46
C ALA A 238 -11.70 -18.19 18.84
N ALA A 239 -12.50 -19.21 19.15
CA ALA A 239 -12.35 -19.96 20.38
C ALA A 239 -11.02 -20.73 20.45
N ALA A 240 -10.52 -21.25 19.31
CA ALA A 240 -9.24 -21.93 19.23
C ALA A 240 -8.07 -20.96 19.49
N ILE A 241 -8.15 -19.73 18.98
CA ILE A 241 -7.16 -18.69 19.24
C ILE A 241 -7.16 -18.29 20.72
N PHE A 242 -8.32 -18.01 21.30
CA PHE A 242 -8.46 -17.64 22.70
C PHE A 242 -7.87 -18.67 23.66
N ARG A 243 -8.02 -19.96 23.37
CA ARG A 243 -7.43 -21.04 24.20
C ARG A 243 -5.91 -21.01 24.26
N ARG A 244 -5.23 -20.29 23.35
CA ARG A 244 -3.77 -20.12 23.35
C ARG A 244 -3.32 -18.95 24.25
N PHE A 245 -4.21 -18.01 24.56
CA PHE A 245 -3.87 -16.85 25.36
C PHE A 245 -3.82 -17.22 26.84
N LYS A 246 -2.61 -17.27 27.39
CA LYS A 246 -2.42 -17.53 28.83
C LYS A 246 -2.83 -16.31 29.67
N ARG A 247 -2.45 -15.12 29.21
CA ARG A 247 -2.78 -13.83 29.81
C ARG A 247 -3.27 -12.91 28.69
N TRP A 248 -4.26 -12.13 28.95
CA TRP A 248 -4.75 -11.11 28.01
C TRP A 248 -5.49 -10.00 28.75
N GLU A 249 -5.54 -8.84 28.15
CA GLU A 249 -6.28 -7.68 28.63
C GLU A 249 -7.17 -7.14 27.49
N ARG A 250 -8.21 -6.39 27.83
CA ARG A 250 -8.99 -5.71 26.80
C ARG A 250 -8.15 -4.57 26.21
N LEU A 251 -8.24 -4.35 24.91
CA LEU A 251 -7.52 -3.26 24.25
C LEU A 251 -7.85 -1.90 24.91
N GLY A 252 -9.12 -1.66 25.27
CA GLY A 252 -9.53 -0.45 25.97
C GLY A 252 -8.83 -0.23 27.33
N ASP A 253 -8.40 -1.30 28.02
CA ASP A 253 -7.74 -1.20 29.32
C ASP A 253 -6.24 -0.86 29.21
N VAL A 254 -5.65 -1.07 28.02
CA VAL A 254 -4.23 -0.79 27.71
C VAL A 254 -4.04 0.39 26.75
N THR A 255 -5.10 1.13 26.48
CA THR A 255 -5.08 2.30 25.60
C THR A 255 -5.64 3.52 26.31
N GLU A 256 -5.14 4.70 25.95
CA GLU A 256 -5.69 5.98 26.43
C GLU A 256 -7.02 6.31 25.74
N ARG A 257 -7.12 5.98 24.45
CA ARG A 257 -8.32 6.28 23.66
C ARG A 257 -8.43 5.39 22.43
N VAL A 258 -9.68 4.98 22.11
CA VAL A 258 -10.08 4.31 20.87
C VAL A 258 -11.30 5.02 20.32
N TRP A 259 -11.20 5.64 19.14
CA TRP A 259 -12.31 6.41 18.58
C TRP A 259 -12.21 6.54 17.07
N TRP A 260 -13.28 6.96 16.45
CA TRP A 260 -13.33 7.43 15.07
C TRP A 260 -13.84 8.87 15.02
N MET A 261 -13.72 9.49 13.85
CA MET A 261 -14.19 10.85 13.64
C MET A 261 -15.62 10.87 13.08
N ALA A 262 -16.35 11.96 13.34
CA ALA A 262 -17.63 12.20 12.69
C ALA A 262 -17.46 12.30 11.17
N ARG A 263 -18.47 11.86 10.44
CA ARG A 263 -18.50 12.01 8.98
C ARG A 263 -18.53 13.48 8.59
N PHE A 264 -17.74 13.85 7.58
CA PHE A 264 -17.70 15.20 7.04
C PHE A 264 -17.82 15.16 5.51
N LYS A 265 -18.30 16.26 4.92
CA LYS A 265 -18.30 16.43 3.47
C LYS A 265 -16.88 16.73 2.99
N ARG A 266 -16.48 16.08 1.91
CA ARG A 266 -15.14 16.23 1.33
C ARG A 266 -15.21 17.22 0.17
N PHE A 267 -14.59 18.37 0.34
CA PHE A 267 -14.39 19.33 -0.73
C PHE A 267 -12.91 19.35 -1.07
N TYR A 268 -12.57 19.12 -2.32
CA TYR A 268 -11.19 19.06 -2.79
C TYR A 268 -10.83 20.32 -3.54
N GLY A 269 -9.61 20.83 -3.36
CA GLY A 269 -9.07 21.99 -4.05
C GLY A 269 -7.55 22.10 -3.87
N GLU A 270 -6.88 22.78 -4.79
CA GLU A 270 -5.42 22.90 -4.82
C GLU A 270 -4.83 23.54 -3.56
N ASP A 271 -5.54 24.50 -2.97
CA ASP A 271 -5.14 25.21 -1.75
C ASP A 271 -5.47 24.45 -0.46
N GLY A 272 -6.06 23.24 -0.56
CA GLY A 272 -6.44 22.42 0.59
C GLY A 272 -5.25 21.82 1.34
N LEU A 273 -5.53 21.15 2.47
CA LEU A 273 -4.56 20.37 3.24
C LEU A 273 -4.31 19.00 2.58
N PRO A 274 -3.10 18.45 2.66
CA PRO A 274 -2.84 17.08 2.23
C PRO A 274 -3.82 16.11 2.90
N TYR A 275 -4.44 15.21 2.12
CA TYR A 275 -5.47 14.30 2.61
C TYR A 275 -5.16 12.86 2.22
N LEU A 276 -5.26 11.95 3.19
CA LEU A 276 -5.18 10.51 2.96
C LEU A 276 -6.52 9.83 3.28
N SER A 277 -7.03 9.11 2.30
CA SER A 277 -8.15 8.19 2.47
C SER A 277 -7.69 6.85 3.06
N ALA A 278 -8.65 6.06 3.54
CA ALA A 278 -8.34 4.77 4.15
C ALA A 278 -7.64 3.80 3.18
N ASP A 279 -8.01 3.82 1.91
CA ASP A 279 -7.40 2.97 0.87
C ASP A 279 -5.98 3.41 0.52
N GLU A 280 -5.68 4.71 0.54
CA GLU A 280 -4.35 5.24 0.23
C GLU A 280 -3.34 4.97 1.34
N LEU A 281 -3.76 5.06 2.61
CA LEU A 281 -2.87 4.87 3.78
C LEU A 281 -2.18 3.50 3.79
N PHE A 282 -2.85 2.46 3.29
CA PHE A 282 -2.34 1.09 3.30
C PHE A 282 -1.66 0.68 2.00
N THR A 283 -1.34 1.64 1.14
CA THR A 283 -0.55 1.41 -0.07
C THR A 283 0.87 1.94 0.08
N VAL A 284 1.79 1.29 -0.62
CA VAL A 284 3.18 1.75 -0.76
C VAL A 284 3.17 3.07 -1.51
N ASN A 285 3.90 4.05 -1.01
CA ASN A 285 3.97 5.39 -1.58
C ASN A 285 2.58 5.94 -1.94
N PRO A 286 1.77 6.27 -0.92
CA PRO A 286 0.45 6.83 -1.16
C PRO A 286 0.58 8.13 -1.95
N THR A 287 -0.20 8.24 -3.01
CA THR A 287 -0.24 9.47 -3.80
C THR A 287 -1.04 10.51 -3.04
N GLU A 288 -0.38 11.45 -2.37
CA GLU A 288 -1.00 12.57 -1.66
C GLU A 288 -1.58 13.62 -2.64
N ASN A 289 -2.23 13.15 -3.71
CA ASN A 289 -2.76 14.04 -4.75
C ASN A 289 -4.08 14.69 -4.34
N LYS A 290 -4.70 14.23 -3.26
CA LYS A 290 -5.94 14.82 -2.75
C LYS A 290 -5.60 15.87 -1.71
N ARG A 291 -6.10 17.06 -1.92
CA ARG A 291 -6.04 18.15 -0.95
C ARG A 291 -7.47 18.53 -0.56
N ILE A 292 -7.73 18.53 0.73
CA ILE A 292 -9.06 18.82 1.26
C ILE A 292 -9.18 20.27 1.71
N LEU A 293 -10.23 20.93 1.27
CA LEU A 293 -10.60 22.25 1.78
C LEU A 293 -11.32 22.05 3.12
N VAL A 294 -10.83 22.68 4.15
CA VAL A 294 -11.41 22.67 5.50
C VAL A 294 -11.87 24.06 5.87
N ASP A 295 -12.97 24.15 6.62
CA ASP A 295 -13.43 25.42 7.14
C ASP A 295 -12.47 25.88 8.24
N PRO A 296 -11.89 27.10 8.16
CA PRO A 296 -10.99 27.62 9.18
C PRO A 296 -11.62 27.71 10.59
N ASP A 297 -12.94 27.86 10.64
CA ASP A 297 -13.69 28.02 11.90
C ASP A 297 -14.01 26.68 12.58
N ASP A 298 -13.84 25.54 11.87
CA ASP A 298 -14.06 24.22 12.43
C ASP A 298 -12.82 23.71 13.20
N ASN A 299 -13.05 22.97 14.29
CA ASN A 299 -11.97 22.31 15.03
C ASN A 299 -11.52 21.02 14.32
N HIS A 300 -10.49 21.14 13.48
CA HIS A 300 -9.98 20.02 12.71
C HIS A 300 -8.85 19.23 13.40
N ARG A 301 -8.45 19.58 14.63
CA ARG A 301 -7.27 19.00 15.32
C ARG A 301 -7.32 17.47 15.42
N ASP A 302 -8.50 16.92 15.63
CA ASP A 302 -8.67 15.47 15.80
C ASP A 302 -8.58 14.66 14.48
N TYR A 303 -8.57 15.34 13.32
CA TYR A 303 -8.36 14.68 12.02
C TYR A 303 -6.90 14.43 11.71
N PHE A 304 -5.99 15.16 12.34
CA PHE A 304 -4.57 14.88 12.30
C PHE A 304 -4.21 13.79 13.28
N VAL A 305 -3.14 13.08 12.98
CA VAL A 305 -2.61 12.01 13.83
C VAL A 305 -1.26 12.43 14.41
N LYS A 306 -0.80 11.73 15.43
CA LYS A 306 0.52 11.94 16.00
C LYS A 306 1.35 10.67 15.86
N SER A 307 2.67 10.85 15.84
CA SER A 307 3.62 9.76 15.90
C SER A 307 3.35 8.83 17.09
N GLY A 308 3.37 7.53 16.84
CA GLY A 308 3.05 6.49 17.81
C GLY A 308 1.57 6.12 17.92
N TRP A 309 0.66 6.81 17.21
CA TRP A 309 -0.72 6.36 17.12
C TRP A 309 -0.86 5.19 16.14
N ILE A 310 -1.82 4.31 16.40
CA ILE A 310 -2.24 3.29 15.44
C ILE A 310 -3.51 3.80 14.75
N VAL A 311 -3.54 3.70 13.42
CA VAL A 311 -4.70 4.04 12.61
C VAL A 311 -5.17 2.78 11.89
N MET A 312 -6.47 2.48 12.00
CA MET A 312 -7.09 1.25 11.50
C MET A 312 -8.25 1.57 10.58
N ALA A 313 -8.32 0.92 9.41
CA ALA A 313 -9.48 1.01 8.54
C ALA A 313 -10.70 0.34 9.20
N CYS A 314 -11.78 1.10 9.35
CA CYS A 314 -13.01 0.62 9.98
C CYS A 314 -14.08 0.15 8.99
N SER A 315 -13.86 0.31 7.67
CA SER A 315 -14.82 -0.07 6.65
C SER A 315 -14.15 -0.73 5.45
N GLY A 316 -14.89 -1.56 4.75
CA GLY A 316 -14.42 -2.31 3.59
C GLY A 316 -14.61 -3.82 3.75
N GLN A 317 -14.19 -4.59 2.76
CA GLN A 317 -14.32 -6.04 2.81
C GLN A 317 -13.41 -6.66 3.87
N VAL A 318 -13.90 -7.66 4.60
CA VAL A 318 -13.15 -8.36 5.67
C VAL A 318 -11.92 -9.10 5.15
N TYR A 319 -11.93 -9.52 3.89
CA TYR A 319 -10.76 -10.10 3.19
C TYR A 319 -9.82 -9.06 2.58
N GLY A 320 -10.14 -7.79 2.72
CA GLY A 320 -9.41 -6.65 2.16
C GLY A 320 -9.00 -5.65 3.23
N LEU A 321 -9.47 -4.41 3.07
CA LEU A 321 -9.04 -3.26 3.85
C LEU A 321 -9.54 -3.26 5.31
N ASN A 322 -10.74 -3.78 5.58
CA ASN A 322 -11.33 -3.75 6.92
C ASN A 322 -10.38 -4.36 7.96
N GLY A 323 -10.08 -3.62 9.03
CA GLY A 323 -9.15 -4.03 10.08
C GLY A 323 -7.66 -3.97 9.68
N ALA A 324 -7.31 -3.44 8.50
CA ALA A 324 -5.93 -3.08 8.21
C ALA A 324 -5.50 -1.94 9.13
N ALA A 325 -4.33 -2.04 9.74
CA ALA A 325 -3.82 -1.03 10.66
C ALA A 325 -2.36 -0.68 10.38
N ALA A 326 -1.99 0.54 10.70
CA ALA A 326 -0.64 1.05 10.55
C ALA A 326 -0.24 1.93 11.73
N LEU A 327 1.05 1.88 12.08
CA LEU A 327 1.65 2.77 13.06
C LEU A 327 2.05 4.09 12.38
N MET A 328 1.61 5.20 12.95
CA MET A 328 1.93 6.54 12.47
C MET A 328 3.31 6.98 12.94
N THR A 329 3.99 7.71 12.08
CA THR A 329 5.30 8.32 12.35
C THR A 329 5.19 9.84 12.21
N GLU A 330 6.26 10.57 12.51
CA GLU A 330 6.35 12.02 12.33
C GLU A 330 5.99 12.50 10.91
N HIS A 331 6.18 11.65 9.90
CA HIS A 331 5.87 11.98 8.50
C HIS A 331 4.36 12.02 8.19
N HIS A 332 3.52 11.57 9.12
CA HIS A 332 2.05 11.57 8.98
C HIS A 332 1.38 12.74 9.72
N GLU A 333 2.10 13.50 10.54
CA GLU A 333 1.49 14.47 11.47
C GLU A 333 0.81 15.66 10.80
N ASN A 334 1.26 16.02 9.58
CA ASN A 334 0.72 17.16 8.84
C ASN A 334 -0.28 16.76 7.74
N VAL A 335 -0.81 15.55 7.82
CA VAL A 335 -1.76 15.01 6.84
C VAL A 335 -3.14 14.87 7.48
N PHE A 336 -4.18 15.29 6.76
CA PHE A 336 -5.56 15.16 7.17
C PHE A 336 -6.08 13.76 6.83
N PHE A 337 -6.58 13.03 7.82
CA PHE A 337 -7.02 11.65 7.65
C PHE A 337 -8.54 11.53 7.54
N SER A 338 -8.97 10.55 6.73
CA SER A 338 -10.39 10.20 6.58
C SER A 338 -11.06 9.87 7.92
N HIS A 339 -12.38 10.10 7.98
CA HIS A 339 -13.22 9.64 9.08
C HIS A 339 -13.45 8.11 9.07
N ASP A 340 -13.17 7.42 7.95
CA ASP A 340 -13.30 5.95 7.83
C ASP A 340 -12.13 5.20 8.50
N LEU A 341 -11.53 5.80 9.52
CA LEU A 341 -10.37 5.29 10.24
C LEU A 341 -10.60 5.38 11.75
N ILE A 342 -10.43 4.26 12.45
CA ILE A 342 -10.34 4.22 13.91
C ILE A 342 -8.92 4.63 14.32
N ARG A 343 -8.83 5.48 15.33
CA ARG A 343 -7.59 5.93 15.95
C ARG A 343 -7.43 5.25 17.30
N ILE A 344 -6.22 4.79 17.60
CA ILE A 344 -5.89 4.07 18.83
C ILE A 344 -4.63 4.68 19.41
N ILE A 345 -4.70 5.15 20.66
CA ILE A 345 -3.55 5.65 21.42
C ILE A 345 -3.20 4.61 22.48
N ALA A 346 -2.05 3.99 22.37
CA ALA A 346 -1.55 3.07 23.37
C ALA A 346 -1.17 3.84 24.66
N ASP A 347 -1.57 3.32 25.81
CA ASP A 347 -1.06 3.79 27.10
C ASP A 347 0.39 3.31 27.26
N ARG A 348 1.34 4.22 27.04
CA ARG A 348 2.77 3.93 27.04
C ARG A 348 3.29 3.36 28.36
N SER A 349 2.55 3.55 29.46
CA SER A 349 2.89 2.95 30.77
C SER A 349 2.52 1.47 30.86
N LYS A 350 1.68 0.97 29.95
CA LYS A 350 1.15 -0.39 29.94
C LYS A 350 1.60 -1.22 28.75
N ILE A 351 1.70 -0.59 27.56
CA ILE A 351 1.98 -1.31 26.32
C ILE A 351 2.63 -0.40 25.28
N ARG A 352 3.53 -0.97 24.48
CA ARG A 352 4.10 -0.26 23.34
C ARG A 352 3.20 -0.39 22.11
N ALA A 353 3.09 0.71 21.32
CA ALA A 353 2.23 0.75 20.14
C ALA A 353 2.64 -0.28 19.06
N GLY A 354 3.94 -0.54 18.89
CA GLY A 354 4.43 -1.56 17.97
C GLY A 354 3.95 -2.96 18.31
N TYR A 355 3.98 -3.35 19.60
CA TYR A 355 3.46 -4.63 20.05
C TYR A 355 1.94 -4.73 19.85
N LEU A 356 1.21 -3.67 20.22
CA LEU A 356 -0.24 -3.60 20.02
C LEU A 356 -0.61 -3.74 18.53
N LEU A 357 0.13 -3.09 17.64
CA LEU A 357 -0.06 -3.23 16.18
C LEU A 357 0.06 -4.69 15.74
N VAL A 358 1.13 -5.40 16.15
CA VAL A 358 1.33 -6.81 15.80
C VAL A 358 0.19 -7.66 16.34
N THR A 359 -0.21 -7.45 17.61
CA THR A 359 -1.32 -8.18 18.23
C THR A 359 -2.62 -8.03 17.44
N LEU A 360 -2.93 -6.83 16.92
CA LEU A 360 -4.13 -6.56 16.12
C LEU A 360 -4.06 -7.16 14.71
N THR A 361 -2.90 -7.06 14.07
CA THR A 361 -2.78 -7.32 12.62
C THR A 361 -2.24 -8.70 12.27
N HIS A 362 -1.72 -9.45 13.25
CA HIS A 362 -1.16 -10.79 12.99
C HIS A 362 -2.16 -11.70 12.30
N ARG A 363 -1.75 -12.29 11.17
CA ARG A 363 -2.65 -12.97 10.21
C ARG A 363 -3.47 -14.11 10.80
N THR A 364 -2.90 -14.90 11.69
CA THR A 364 -3.53 -16.13 12.23
C THR A 364 -4.06 -15.96 13.65
N HIS A 365 -3.63 -14.96 14.42
CA HIS A 365 -4.00 -14.76 15.81
C HIS A 365 -4.85 -13.50 16.02
N GLY A 366 -4.37 -12.33 15.59
CA GLY A 366 -5.03 -11.06 15.83
C GLY A 366 -6.16 -10.76 14.84
N ARG A 367 -5.80 -10.70 13.56
CA ARG A 367 -6.76 -10.35 12.50
C ARG A 367 -8.07 -11.17 12.53
N PRO A 368 -8.08 -12.51 12.71
CA PRO A 368 -9.34 -13.26 12.80
C PRO A 368 -10.21 -12.84 13.97
N LEU A 369 -9.61 -12.48 15.13
CA LEU A 369 -10.34 -11.98 16.29
C LEU A 369 -10.88 -10.57 16.07
N LEU A 370 -10.22 -9.75 15.28
CA LEU A 370 -10.65 -8.40 14.95
C LEU A 370 -11.80 -8.41 13.94
N ILE A 371 -11.59 -9.06 12.78
CA ILE A 371 -12.57 -9.01 11.67
C ILE A 371 -13.87 -9.76 11.96
N ARG A 372 -13.90 -10.71 12.91
CA ARG A 372 -15.16 -11.35 13.34
C ARG A 372 -16.16 -10.35 13.91
N ALA A 373 -15.66 -9.21 14.45
CA ALA A 373 -16.47 -8.16 15.02
C ALA A 373 -17.06 -7.22 13.93
N ALA A 374 -16.66 -7.36 12.66
CA ALA A 374 -17.21 -6.55 11.59
C ALA A 374 -18.69 -6.88 11.36
N TYR A 375 -19.50 -5.83 11.16
CA TYR A 375 -20.94 -5.93 10.92
C TYR A 375 -21.34 -5.19 9.64
N GLY A 376 -22.51 -5.51 9.10
CA GLY A 376 -23.01 -5.00 7.83
C GLY A 376 -22.76 -5.96 6.66
N THR A 377 -23.54 -5.83 5.60
CA THR A 377 -23.56 -6.77 4.48
C THR A 377 -22.75 -6.34 3.28
N SER A 378 -23.00 -5.13 2.74
CA SER A 378 -22.33 -4.65 1.52
C SER A 378 -20.95 -4.08 1.81
N ILE A 379 -20.84 -3.27 2.85
CA ILE A 379 -19.58 -2.69 3.32
C ILE A 379 -19.51 -2.96 4.83
N PRO A 380 -18.86 -4.08 5.26
CA PRO A 380 -18.69 -4.37 6.67
C PRO A 380 -17.93 -3.26 7.41
N HIS A 381 -18.35 -2.96 8.64
CA HIS A 381 -17.75 -1.94 9.49
C HIS A 381 -17.26 -2.54 10.80
N LEU A 382 -16.22 -1.93 11.38
CA LEU A 382 -15.75 -2.13 12.74
C LEU A 382 -16.15 -0.90 13.57
N ASP A 383 -16.68 -1.13 14.76
CA ASP A 383 -17.01 -0.09 15.74
C ASP A 383 -15.85 0.09 16.74
N PRO A 384 -15.50 1.33 17.17
CA PRO A 384 -14.46 1.55 18.17
C PRO A 384 -14.66 0.78 19.46
N GLY A 385 -15.91 0.58 19.91
CA GLY A 385 -16.21 -0.22 21.08
C GLY A 385 -15.93 -1.71 20.90
N ASP A 386 -16.18 -2.28 19.70
CA ASP A 386 -15.80 -3.66 19.39
C ASP A 386 -14.27 -3.81 19.34
N VAL A 387 -13.57 -2.79 18.84
CA VAL A 387 -12.09 -2.75 18.83
C VAL A 387 -11.56 -2.60 20.26
N ALA A 388 -12.18 -1.80 21.12
CA ALA A 388 -11.81 -1.67 22.53
C ALA A 388 -12.00 -2.99 23.32
N ASP A 389 -12.93 -3.84 22.90
CA ASP A 389 -13.16 -5.17 23.49
C ASP A 389 -12.18 -6.25 22.95
N PHE A 390 -11.31 -5.90 22.01
CA PHE A 390 -10.33 -6.83 21.45
C PHE A 390 -9.38 -7.37 22.53
N PRO A 391 -9.11 -8.70 22.59
CA PRO A 391 -8.21 -9.29 23.55
C PRO A 391 -6.75 -9.13 23.13
N VAL A 392 -6.04 -8.30 23.82
CA VAL A 392 -4.60 -8.11 23.69
C VAL A 392 -3.90 -9.17 24.50
N VAL A 393 -3.25 -10.13 23.86
CA VAL A 393 -2.47 -11.15 24.55
C VAL A 393 -1.23 -10.51 25.19
N ARG A 394 -0.91 -10.93 26.44
CA ARG A 394 0.27 -10.45 27.16
C ARG A 394 1.32 -11.56 27.19
N LEU A 395 2.51 -11.19 26.78
CA LEU A 395 3.71 -12.05 26.83
C LEU A 395 4.59 -11.64 28.00
N ASP A 396 5.80 -12.16 28.04
CA ASP A 396 6.82 -11.64 28.94
C ASP A 396 7.34 -10.30 28.42
N GLU A 397 7.63 -9.36 29.31
CA GLU A 397 7.97 -7.97 28.98
C GLU A 397 9.10 -7.86 27.94
N ALA A 398 10.14 -8.67 28.09
CA ALA A 398 11.27 -8.67 27.14
C ALA A 398 10.84 -9.07 25.71
N GLU A 399 9.88 -9.99 25.59
CA GLU A 399 9.36 -10.42 24.29
C GLU A 399 8.42 -9.37 23.69
N GLU A 400 7.55 -8.74 24.50
CA GLU A 400 6.72 -7.62 24.04
C GLU A 400 7.58 -6.44 23.54
N ILE A 401 8.66 -6.11 24.26
CA ILE A 401 9.61 -5.07 23.84
C ILE A 401 10.29 -5.43 22.51
N ALA A 402 10.81 -6.65 22.39
CA ALA A 402 11.50 -7.07 21.18
C ALA A 402 10.57 -7.05 19.93
N ILE A 403 9.33 -7.50 20.07
CA ILE A 403 8.32 -7.44 19.01
C ILE A 403 7.97 -5.99 18.69
N ALA A 404 7.83 -5.13 19.69
CA ALA A 404 7.53 -3.72 19.49
C ALA A 404 8.66 -3.00 18.72
N ASP A 405 9.92 -3.25 19.09
CA ASP A 405 11.10 -2.67 18.42
C ASP A 405 11.11 -3.00 16.92
N LEU A 406 10.86 -4.25 16.56
CA LEU A 406 10.79 -4.70 15.17
C LEU A 406 9.65 -4.02 14.40
N ALA A 407 8.45 -3.95 14.99
CA ALA A 407 7.28 -3.35 14.35
C ALA A 407 7.44 -1.82 14.17
N GLU A 408 7.99 -1.13 15.17
CA GLU A 408 8.25 0.31 15.12
C GLU A 408 9.36 0.64 14.12
N ALA A 409 10.44 -0.16 14.07
CA ALA A 409 11.50 -0.03 13.08
C ALA A 409 10.98 -0.28 11.66
N SER A 410 10.09 -1.28 11.46
CA SER A 410 9.41 -1.53 10.19
C SER A 410 8.59 -0.32 9.74
N ALA A 411 7.78 0.27 10.63
CA ALA A 411 6.98 1.45 10.31
C ALA A 411 7.84 2.66 9.93
N LYS A 412 8.95 2.87 10.64
CA LYS A 412 9.91 3.95 10.35
C LYS A 412 10.58 3.77 9.00
N ALA A 413 11.09 2.57 8.70
CA ALA A 413 11.73 2.27 7.42
C ALA A 413 10.76 2.48 6.23
N ARG A 414 9.49 2.09 6.39
CA ARG A 414 8.46 2.33 5.39
C ARG A 414 8.22 3.81 5.16
N ALA A 415 8.06 4.59 6.22
CA ALA A 415 7.81 6.03 6.12
C ALA A 415 9.00 6.77 5.49
N GLU A 416 10.24 6.40 5.84
CA GLU A 416 11.46 6.94 5.23
C GLU A 416 11.50 6.64 3.72
N ALA A 417 11.14 5.43 3.30
CA ALA A 417 11.05 5.09 1.88
C ALA A 417 10.01 5.93 1.14
N ASP A 418 8.82 6.16 1.73
CA ASP A 418 7.77 7.00 1.15
C ASP A 418 8.25 8.47 0.99
N VAL A 419 9.00 8.99 1.96
CA VAL A 419 9.59 10.34 1.88
C VAL A 419 10.58 10.42 0.73
N LEU A 420 11.53 9.49 0.64
CA LEU A 420 12.52 9.46 -0.44
C LEU A 420 11.88 9.33 -1.83
N GLU A 421 10.81 8.54 -1.97
CA GLU A 421 10.10 8.43 -3.25
C GLU A 421 9.43 9.76 -3.66
N ARG A 422 8.86 10.49 -2.70
CA ARG A 422 8.32 11.82 -2.98
C ARG A 422 9.42 12.83 -3.34
N GLU A 423 10.57 12.74 -2.69
CA GLU A 423 11.72 13.59 -3.00
C GLU A 423 12.26 13.36 -4.40
N ILE A 424 12.50 12.09 -4.80
CA ILE A 424 12.98 11.80 -6.15
C ILE A 424 11.96 12.21 -7.22
N ALA A 425 10.66 12.07 -6.96
CA ALA A 425 9.62 12.51 -7.88
C ALA A 425 9.63 14.02 -8.08
N ARG A 426 9.77 14.79 -6.98
CA ARG A 426 9.87 16.26 -7.00
C ARG A 426 11.11 16.72 -7.74
N ASP A 427 12.28 16.11 -7.44
CA ASP A 427 13.54 16.51 -8.05
C ASP A 427 13.55 16.19 -9.55
N ALA A 428 12.98 15.04 -9.94
CA ALA A 428 12.77 14.72 -11.36
C ALA A 428 11.85 15.74 -12.04
N ALA A 429 10.76 16.15 -11.39
CA ALA A 429 9.87 17.18 -11.92
C ALA A 429 10.60 18.50 -12.17
N VAL A 430 11.45 18.94 -11.24
CA VAL A 430 12.27 20.16 -11.40
C VAL A 430 13.24 20.06 -12.58
N ILE A 431 13.86 18.89 -12.79
CA ILE A 431 14.74 18.67 -13.94
C ILE A 431 13.96 18.75 -15.25
N ILE A 432 12.79 18.12 -15.32
CA ILE A 432 11.93 18.14 -16.51
C ILE A 432 11.46 19.57 -16.81
N ASP A 433 11.03 20.32 -15.80
CA ASP A 433 10.57 21.71 -15.96
C ASP A 433 11.69 22.62 -16.45
N ARG A 434 12.89 22.52 -15.87
CA ARG A 434 14.08 23.24 -16.33
C ARG A 434 14.44 22.87 -17.76
N PHE A 435 14.29 21.61 -18.12
CA PHE A 435 14.53 21.16 -19.49
C PHE A 435 13.52 21.78 -20.46
N MET A 436 12.23 21.79 -20.13
CA MET A 436 11.17 22.41 -20.94
C MET A 436 11.35 23.93 -21.09
N ALA A 437 11.94 24.59 -20.12
CA ALA A 437 12.24 26.05 -20.18
C ALA A 437 13.40 26.41 -21.13
N ARG A 438 14.20 25.44 -21.64
CA ARG A 438 15.28 25.71 -22.59
C ARG A 438 14.72 26.26 -23.91
N PRO A 439 15.52 27.00 -24.71
CA PRO A 439 15.10 27.45 -26.03
C PRO A 439 14.65 26.29 -26.92
N SER A 440 13.54 26.46 -27.62
CA SER A 440 13.02 25.50 -28.62
C SER A 440 13.72 25.71 -29.95
N LYS A 441 13.63 24.72 -30.85
CA LYS A 441 13.98 24.90 -32.27
C LYS A 441 13.18 26.08 -32.80
N THR A 442 13.85 27.11 -33.30
CA THR A 442 13.19 28.14 -34.08
C THR A 442 12.75 27.44 -35.38
N HIS A 443 11.46 27.27 -35.58
CA HIS A 443 10.94 26.89 -36.89
C HIS A 443 11.22 28.10 -37.82
N LEU A 444 12.31 28.01 -38.61
CA LEU A 444 12.49 28.80 -39.82
C LEU A 444 11.61 28.26 -40.93
#